data_c37afea0f9d49d447985c655e547e07f
#
_entry.id   c37afea0f9d49d447985c655e547e07f
#
_cell.length_a   1.000
_cell.length_b   1.000
_cell.length_c   1.000
_cell.angle_alpha   90.00
_cell.angle_beta   90.00
_cell.angle_gamma   90.00
#
_symmetry.space_group_name_H-M   'P 1'
#
loop_
_entity.id
_entity.type
_entity.pdbx_description
1 polymer ?
#
loop_
_entity_poly.entity_id
_entity_poly.type
_entity_poly.pdbx_seq_one_letter_code
_entity_poly.pdbx_strand_id
1 'polypeptide(L)'
;AFADRAKYYADPNFSNIPVNQLISKSYAKERLKLINPKKASKSDQAGVLESGDTIYLTVADQYGNMISLIQSNYRGMGSGMVPPGLGFMLQDRGELFSLDKNHKNALEGGKRPFHTIIPAFVTKDGEPFMSFGVMGGATQPQAHAQIIINMVDFGLNLQEAGDAPRIVHSGSSQPTDEIMTDGGTLSLESGFGREIEAKLSSIGHKIKYQKGIFGGYQAIMLKDGVYYGASETRKDGQAAGY
;
A
#
# COMPACT_ATOMS: atom_id res chain seq x y z
N ALA A 1 10.38 6.21 -2.12
CA ALA A 1 9.85 4.87 -1.81
C ALA A 1 9.57 4.06 -3.08
N PHE A 2 8.66 4.48 -3.99
CA PHE A 2 8.33 3.69 -5.18
C PHE A 2 9.50 3.48 -6.14
N ALA A 3 10.39 4.47 -6.33
CA ALA A 3 11.62 4.29 -7.09
C ALA A 3 12.55 3.24 -6.47
N ASP A 4 12.63 3.21 -5.14
CA ASP A 4 13.40 2.18 -4.42
C ASP A 4 12.74 0.81 -4.54
N ARG A 5 11.40 0.76 -4.48
CA ARG A 5 10.62 -0.45 -4.73
C ARG A 5 10.93 -1.02 -6.12
N ALA A 6 10.86 -0.21 -7.16
CA ALA A 6 11.13 -0.62 -8.52
C ALA A 6 12.53 -1.23 -8.69
N LYS A 7 13.53 -0.68 -8.00
CA LYS A 7 14.93 -1.11 -8.13
C LYS A 7 15.32 -2.30 -7.26
N TYR A 8 14.71 -2.43 -6.08
CA TYR A 8 15.24 -3.33 -5.05
C TYR A 8 14.28 -4.45 -4.64
N TYR A 9 12.95 -4.32 -4.85
CA TYR A 9 12.02 -5.32 -4.37
C TYR A 9 12.01 -6.56 -5.25
N ALA A 10 12.33 -7.68 -4.64
CA ALA A 10 12.41 -8.99 -5.26
C ALA A 10 12.32 -10.09 -4.19
N ASP A 11 12.35 -11.36 -4.57
CA ASP A 11 12.48 -12.47 -3.64
C ASP A 11 13.86 -12.42 -2.93
N PRO A 12 13.91 -12.28 -1.59
CA PRO A 12 15.17 -12.20 -0.85
C PRO A 12 16.03 -13.48 -0.92
N ASN A 13 15.46 -14.61 -1.30
CA ASN A 13 16.22 -15.84 -1.52
C ASN A 13 17.04 -15.80 -2.82
N PHE A 14 16.71 -14.91 -3.75
CA PHE A 14 17.34 -14.76 -5.06
C PHE A 14 18.12 -13.45 -5.22
N SER A 15 17.91 -12.50 -4.33
CA SER A 15 18.51 -11.15 -4.45
C SER A 15 18.88 -10.57 -3.10
N ASN A 16 20.08 -10.00 -3.02
CA ASN A 16 20.46 -9.22 -1.84
C ASN A 16 19.74 -7.88 -1.84
N ILE A 17 18.78 -7.74 -0.94
CA ILE A 17 17.98 -6.52 -0.76
C ILE A 17 18.50 -5.77 0.48
N PRO A 18 18.94 -4.50 0.37
CA PRO A 18 19.50 -3.75 1.48
C PRO A 18 18.41 -3.23 2.43
N VAL A 19 17.63 -4.14 3.04
CA VAL A 19 16.45 -3.80 3.86
C VAL A 19 16.80 -2.82 4.98
N ASN A 20 17.84 -3.13 5.77
CA ASN A 20 18.26 -2.29 6.90
C ASN A 20 18.61 -0.86 6.48
N GLN A 21 19.21 -0.70 5.30
CA GLN A 21 19.49 0.63 4.75
C GLN A 21 18.20 1.33 4.31
N LEU A 22 17.33 0.64 3.58
CA LEU A 22 16.09 1.21 3.04
C LEU A 22 15.14 1.73 4.13
N ILE A 23 15.10 1.07 5.32
CA ILE A 23 14.26 1.47 6.44
C ILE A 23 14.97 2.40 7.44
N SER A 24 16.25 2.74 7.21
CA SER A 24 17.02 3.57 8.15
C SER A 24 16.57 5.03 8.13
N LYS A 25 16.63 5.67 9.30
CA LYS A 25 16.35 7.11 9.44
C LYS A 25 17.35 7.98 8.69
N SER A 26 18.61 7.53 8.54
CA SER A 26 19.64 8.23 7.74
C SER A 26 19.25 8.26 6.26
N TYR A 27 18.87 7.11 5.71
CA TYR A 27 18.40 7.02 4.33
C TYR A 27 17.14 7.87 4.09
N ALA A 28 16.18 7.82 4.99
CA ALA A 28 14.98 8.66 4.89
C ALA A 28 15.32 10.16 4.86
N LYS A 29 16.30 10.63 5.68
CA LYS A 29 16.78 12.02 5.67
C LYS A 29 17.44 12.39 4.34
N GLU A 30 18.18 11.49 3.71
CA GLU A 30 18.76 11.72 2.38
C GLU A 30 17.68 11.81 1.31
N ARG A 31 16.71 10.92 1.33
CA ARG A 31 15.57 10.93 0.39
C ARG A 31 14.72 12.19 0.53
N LEU A 32 14.56 12.70 1.75
CA LEU A 32 13.83 13.95 2.01
C LEU A 32 14.44 15.16 1.27
N LYS A 33 15.77 15.20 1.12
CA LYS A 33 16.46 16.30 0.39
C LYS A 33 16.09 16.36 -1.10
N LEU A 34 15.56 15.27 -1.67
CA LEU A 34 15.10 15.21 -3.07
C LEU A 34 13.71 15.80 -3.27
N ILE A 35 12.98 16.03 -2.18
CA ILE A 35 11.62 16.59 -2.23
C ILE A 35 11.72 18.11 -2.37
N ASN A 36 11.14 18.63 -3.46
CA ASN A 36 10.96 20.06 -3.63
C ASN A 36 9.51 20.43 -3.27
N PRO A 37 9.25 21.16 -2.16
CA PRO A 37 7.88 21.48 -1.73
C PRO A 37 7.18 22.49 -2.67
N LYS A 38 7.91 23.09 -3.61
CA LYS A 38 7.38 24.07 -4.57
C LYS A 38 7.19 23.52 -5.98
N LYS A 39 7.61 22.27 -6.24
CA LYS A 39 7.55 21.69 -7.60
C LYS A 39 7.43 20.17 -7.55
N ALA A 40 6.43 19.64 -8.24
CA ALA A 40 6.27 18.19 -8.42
C ALA A 40 7.43 17.59 -9.23
N SER A 41 7.92 16.42 -8.83
CA SER A 41 8.92 15.67 -9.60
C SER A 41 8.29 15.06 -10.85
N LYS A 42 9.01 15.08 -11.97
CA LYS A 42 8.60 14.44 -13.22
C LYS A 42 9.37 13.16 -13.55
N SER A 43 10.43 12.87 -12.83
CA SER A 43 11.44 11.88 -13.21
C SER A 43 11.55 10.67 -12.27
N ASP A 44 10.60 10.48 -11.39
CA ASP A 44 10.49 9.24 -10.62
C ASP A 44 9.57 8.29 -11.39
N GLN A 45 10.11 7.47 -12.22
CA GLN A 45 9.45 6.73 -13.32
C GLN A 45 8.52 5.59 -12.87
N ALA A 46 7.41 5.31 -13.60
CA ALA A 46 6.39 4.36 -13.22
C ALA A 46 5.38 3.85 -14.23
N GLY A 47 4.70 2.76 -13.89
CA GLY A 47 3.61 2.15 -14.61
C GLY A 47 2.18 2.48 -14.15
N VAL A 48 1.19 2.02 -14.92
CA VAL A 48 -0.25 2.17 -14.68
C VAL A 48 -0.73 1.11 -13.69
N LEU A 49 -1.58 1.52 -12.73
CA LEU A 49 -2.20 0.61 -11.77
C LEU A 49 -3.65 0.35 -12.16
N GLU A 50 -4.00 -0.92 -12.31
CA GLU A 50 -5.40 -1.37 -12.33
C GLU A 50 -5.86 -1.70 -10.90
N SER A 51 -7.17 -1.62 -10.63
CA SER A 51 -7.73 -1.92 -9.31
C SER A 51 -7.57 -3.41 -9.00
N GLY A 52 -6.96 -3.75 -7.88
CA GLY A 52 -6.83 -5.11 -7.39
C GLY A 52 -8.06 -5.54 -6.60
N ASP A 53 -8.37 -6.83 -6.65
CA ASP A 53 -9.39 -7.47 -5.81
C ASP A 53 -8.71 -8.16 -4.63
N THR A 54 -8.94 -7.62 -3.42
CA THR A 54 -8.22 -8.01 -2.19
C THR A 54 -9.17 -7.91 -1.01
N ILE A 55 -9.08 -8.85 -0.08
CA ILE A 55 -9.75 -8.76 1.23
C ILE A 55 -8.72 -8.67 2.35
N TYR A 56 -9.06 -7.97 3.41
CA TYR A 56 -8.28 -7.86 4.64
C TYR A 56 -9.13 -8.24 5.85
N LEU A 57 -8.52 -8.99 6.76
CA LEU A 57 -9.10 -9.44 8.02
C LEU A 57 -8.12 -9.19 9.16
N THR A 58 -8.62 -8.73 10.30
CA THR A 58 -7.87 -8.70 11.56
C THR A 58 -8.69 -9.31 12.68
N VAL A 59 -8.03 -10.02 13.59
CA VAL A 59 -8.64 -10.67 14.75
C VAL A 59 -7.73 -10.45 15.96
N ALA A 60 -8.33 -10.25 17.12
CA ALA A 60 -7.63 -10.24 18.39
C ALA A 60 -8.36 -11.12 19.42
N ASP A 61 -7.63 -11.74 20.34
CA ASP A 61 -8.19 -12.56 21.39
C ASP A 61 -7.96 -11.94 22.80
N GLN A 62 -8.59 -12.52 23.80
CA GLN A 62 -8.49 -12.07 25.20
C GLN A 62 -7.08 -12.19 25.80
N TYR A 63 -6.16 -12.90 25.14
CA TYR A 63 -4.78 -13.11 25.60
C TYR A 63 -3.80 -12.10 25.01
N GLY A 64 -4.27 -11.18 24.15
CA GLY A 64 -3.42 -10.20 23.49
C GLY A 64 -2.84 -10.66 22.15
N ASN A 65 -3.18 -11.86 21.70
CA ASN A 65 -2.80 -12.28 20.35
C ASN A 65 -3.58 -11.48 19.30
N MET A 66 -2.88 -11.03 18.27
CA MET A 66 -3.48 -10.29 17.17
C MET A 66 -3.00 -10.87 15.83
N ILE A 67 -3.91 -11.00 14.88
CA ILE A 67 -3.62 -11.46 13.51
C ILE A 67 -3.94 -10.35 12.53
N SER A 68 -3.02 -10.11 11.62
CA SER A 68 -3.20 -9.25 10.45
C SER A 68 -3.12 -10.13 9.20
N LEU A 69 -4.24 -10.36 8.52
CA LEU A 69 -4.35 -11.27 7.38
C LEU A 69 -4.83 -10.53 6.14
N ILE A 70 -4.15 -10.77 5.02
CA ILE A 70 -4.59 -10.26 3.73
C ILE A 70 -4.57 -11.38 2.69
N GLN A 71 -5.58 -11.41 1.84
CA GLN A 71 -5.74 -12.42 0.80
C GLN A 71 -6.16 -11.76 -0.51
N SER A 72 -5.58 -12.20 -1.63
CA SER A 72 -5.83 -11.55 -2.92
C SER A 72 -5.39 -12.42 -4.09
N ASN A 73 -6.20 -12.39 -5.14
CA ASN A 73 -5.80 -12.90 -6.46
C ASN A 73 -5.02 -11.88 -7.29
N TYR A 74 -4.85 -10.67 -6.79
CA TYR A 74 -4.29 -9.45 -7.36
C TYR A 74 -5.32 -8.73 -8.25
N ARG A 75 -5.64 -9.19 -9.45
CA ARG A 75 -6.64 -8.56 -10.32
C ARG A 75 -7.88 -9.43 -10.43
N GLY A 76 -9.05 -8.94 -10.02
CA GLY A 76 -10.35 -9.59 -10.16
C GLY A 76 -10.31 -11.11 -9.98
N MET A 77 -10.54 -11.84 -11.05
CA MET A 77 -10.51 -13.32 -11.08
C MET A 77 -9.08 -13.92 -11.12
N GLY A 78 -8.04 -13.14 -10.84
CA GLY A 78 -6.65 -13.59 -10.93
C GLY A 78 -6.31 -14.04 -12.36
N SER A 79 -5.59 -15.16 -12.47
CA SER A 79 -5.21 -15.72 -13.76
C SER A 79 -6.37 -16.31 -14.57
N GLY A 80 -7.56 -16.45 -13.98
CA GLY A 80 -8.69 -17.18 -14.56
C GLY A 80 -8.49 -18.69 -14.63
N MET A 81 -7.34 -19.21 -14.19
CA MET A 81 -7.05 -20.65 -14.21
C MET A 81 -7.47 -21.30 -12.89
N VAL A 82 -8.28 -22.34 -13.00
CA VAL A 82 -8.68 -23.20 -11.88
C VAL A 82 -7.96 -24.55 -12.04
N PRO A 83 -7.04 -24.93 -11.15
CA PRO A 83 -6.41 -26.25 -11.20
C PRO A 83 -7.47 -27.36 -11.00
N PRO A 84 -7.41 -28.45 -11.77
CA PRO A 84 -8.35 -29.55 -11.63
C PRO A 84 -8.41 -30.09 -10.19
N GLY A 85 -9.64 -30.20 -9.66
CA GLY A 85 -9.90 -30.76 -8.33
C GLY A 85 -9.66 -29.83 -7.14
N LEU A 86 -9.17 -28.59 -7.32
CA LEU A 86 -8.86 -27.68 -6.21
C LEU A 86 -9.97 -26.65 -5.91
N GLY A 87 -10.82 -26.32 -6.89
CA GLY A 87 -11.99 -25.44 -6.67
C GLY A 87 -11.67 -23.96 -6.37
N PHE A 88 -10.43 -23.49 -6.62
CA PHE A 88 -10.05 -22.09 -6.47
C PHE A 88 -9.22 -21.63 -7.67
N MET A 89 -9.21 -20.30 -7.92
CA MET A 89 -8.40 -19.69 -8.97
C MET A 89 -7.00 -19.34 -8.48
N LEU A 90 -6.04 -19.48 -9.39
CA LEU A 90 -4.68 -19.03 -9.13
C LEU A 90 -4.58 -17.50 -9.28
N GLN A 91 -3.82 -16.88 -8.41
CA GLN A 91 -3.49 -15.47 -8.50
C GLN A 91 -2.62 -15.17 -9.75
N ASP A 92 -2.61 -13.93 -10.23
CA ASP A 92 -1.94 -13.53 -11.47
C ASP A 92 -0.65 -12.70 -11.27
N ARG A 93 -0.07 -12.71 -10.04
CA ARG A 93 1.17 -11.94 -9.78
C ARG A 93 2.41 -12.40 -10.55
N GLY A 94 2.34 -13.52 -11.27
CA GLY A 94 3.39 -13.92 -12.18
C GLY A 94 3.70 -12.86 -13.25
N GLU A 95 2.72 -12.03 -13.63
CA GLU A 95 2.93 -10.91 -14.54
C GLU A 95 3.84 -9.80 -13.98
N LEU A 96 4.04 -9.77 -12.65
CA LEU A 96 4.87 -8.78 -11.97
C LEU A 96 6.37 -9.08 -12.02
N PHE A 97 6.80 -10.17 -12.64
CA PHE A 97 8.21 -10.38 -12.93
C PHE A 97 8.71 -9.41 -14.00
N SER A 98 9.97 -8.99 -13.87
CA SER A 98 10.71 -8.34 -14.95
C SER A 98 11.15 -9.36 -15.98
N LEU A 99 11.12 -9.01 -17.26
CA LEU A 99 11.68 -9.79 -18.35
C LEU A 99 13.16 -9.43 -18.62
N ASP A 100 13.67 -8.34 -18.04
CA ASP A 100 15.11 -8.05 -18.03
C ASP A 100 15.83 -9.02 -17.09
N LYS A 101 16.67 -9.88 -17.65
CA LYS A 101 17.44 -10.89 -16.92
C LYS A 101 18.40 -10.28 -15.87
N ASN A 102 18.76 -9.02 -16.00
CA ASN A 102 19.64 -8.31 -15.07
C ASN A 102 18.86 -7.66 -13.91
N HIS A 103 17.54 -7.62 -13.99
CA HIS A 103 16.72 -7.04 -12.93
C HIS A 103 16.65 -7.97 -11.72
N LYS A 104 16.63 -7.41 -10.50
CA LYS A 104 16.53 -8.20 -9.26
C LYS A 104 15.27 -9.07 -9.22
N ASN A 105 14.15 -8.58 -9.78
CA ASN A 105 12.88 -9.27 -9.89
C ASN A 105 12.69 -9.99 -11.24
N ALA A 106 13.78 -10.38 -11.91
CA ALA A 106 13.73 -11.16 -13.16
C ALA A 106 12.98 -12.48 -12.96
N LEU A 107 12.27 -12.93 -14.00
CA LEU A 107 11.59 -14.22 -14.02
C LEU A 107 12.60 -15.37 -13.91
N GLU A 108 12.42 -16.22 -12.90
CA GLU A 108 13.29 -17.38 -12.66
C GLU A 108 12.48 -18.51 -12.00
N GLY A 109 12.83 -19.76 -12.30
CA GLY A 109 12.15 -20.93 -11.74
C GLY A 109 12.29 -20.99 -10.21
N GLY A 110 11.20 -21.29 -9.51
CA GLY A 110 11.15 -21.35 -8.04
C GLY A 110 11.13 -20.01 -7.32
N LYS A 111 11.25 -18.90 -8.03
CA LYS A 111 11.26 -17.55 -7.48
C LYS A 111 9.85 -17.01 -7.27
N ARG A 112 9.63 -16.30 -6.17
CA ARG A 112 8.39 -15.56 -5.91
C ARG A 112 8.40 -14.23 -6.67
N PRO A 113 7.29 -13.85 -7.33
CA PRO A 113 7.18 -12.53 -7.93
C PRO A 113 7.13 -11.44 -6.86
N PHE A 114 7.38 -10.20 -7.26
CA PHE A 114 7.07 -9.03 -6.43
C PHE A 114 5.64 -9.12 -5.89
N HIS A 115 5.46 -8.81 -4.60
CA HIS A 115 4.16 -8.91 -3.94
C HIS A 115 3.58 -7.52 -3.62
N THR A 116 2.24 -7.42 -3.72
CA THR A 116 1.47 -6.19 -3.52
C THR A 116 0.62 -6.22 -2.26
N ILE A 117 0.53 -7.36 -1.57
CA ILE A 117 -0.25 -7.52 -0.33
C ILE A 117 0.61 -7.22 0.90
N ILE A 118 0.08 -6.39 1.80
CA ILE A 118 0.82 -5.83 2.94
C ILE A 118 -0.09 -5.85 4.18
N PRO A 119 -0.22 -6.99 4.90
CA PRO A 119 -0.84 -6.97 6.22
C PRO A 119 0.09 -6.18 7.17
N ALA A 120 -0.45 -5.21 7.90
CA ALA A 120 0.35 -4.33 8.74
C ALA A 120 0.12 -4.60 10.22
N PHE A 121 1.16 -4.37 11.01
CA PHE A 121 1.14 -4.46 12.44
C PHE A 121 1.95 -3.31 13.06
N VAL A 122 1.43 -2.69 14.11
CA VAL A 122 2.11 -1.63 14.85
C VAL A 122 2.40 -2.12 16.26
N THR A 123 3.63 -1.96 16.68
CA THR A 123 4.04 -2.12 18.09
C THR A 123 4.32 -0.76 18.68
N LYS A 124 4.04 -0.62 19.96
CA LYS A 124 4.39 0.56 20.77
C LYS A 124 5.11 0.10 22.02
N ASP A 125 6.29 0.63 22.26
CA ASP A 125 7.14 0.30 23.41
C ASP A 125 7.44 -1.22 23.53
N GLY A 126 7.51 -1.91 22.37
CA GLY A 126 7.75 -3.35 22.28
C GLY A 126 6.49 -4.24 22.32
N GLU A 127 5.34 -3.67 22.67
CA GLU A 127 4.07 -4.39 22.82
C GLU A 127 3.16 -4.25 21.58
N PRO A 128 2.27 -5.23 21.32
CA PRO A 128 1.24 -5.13 20.31
C PRO A 128 0.36 -3.90 20.53
N PHE A 129 0.22 -3.06 19.52
CA PHE A 129 -0.60 -1.86 19.61
C PHE A 129 -1.78 -1.88 18.63
N MET A 130 -1.52 -2.21 17.34
CA MET A 130 -2.57 -2.21 16.34
C MET A 130 -2.24 -3.18 15.20
N SER A 131 -3.21 -3.97 14.78
CA SER A 131 -3.18 -4.68 13.51
C SER A 131 -4.16 -4.01 12.55
N PHE A 132 -3.72 -3.72 11.32
CA PHE A 132 -4.54 -3.04 10.35
C PHE A 132 -4.13 -3.37 8.91
N GLY A 133 -5.01 -3.06 7.99
CA GLY A 133 -4.69 -3.15 6.57
C GLY A 133 -5.62 -2.32 5.72
N VAL A 134 -5.12 -1.98 4.54
CA VAL A 134 -5.91 -1.33 3.49
C VAL A 134 -5.74 -2.14 2.23
N MET A 135 -6.82 -2.72 1.72
CA MET A 135 -6.82 -3.40 0.42
C MET A 135 -6.66 -2.39 -0.74
N GLY A 136 -6.29 -2.86 -1.95
CA GLY A 136 -6.27 -2.01 -3.14
C GLY A 136 -4.95 -2.01 -3.93
N GLY A 137 -4.28 -3.14 -4.06
CA GLY A 137 -3.06 -3.26 -4.87
C GLY A 137 -1.97 -2.28 -4.44
N ALA A 138 -1.42 -1.49 -5.35
CA ALA A 138 -0.38 -0.51 -5.05
C ALA A 138 -0.88 0.75 -4.28
N THR A 139 -2.17 0.85 -4.00
CA THR A 139 -2.71 1.82 -3.03
C THR A 139 -2.31 1.47 -1.60
N GLN A 140 -2.10 0.18 -1.29
CA GLN A 140 -1.83 -0.29 0.06
C GLN A 140 -0.72 0.48 0.79
N PRO A 141 0.52 0.58 0.29
CA PRO A 141 1.58 1.30 1.02
C PRO A 141 1.30 2.80 1.17
N GLN A 142 0.60 3.40 0.21
CA GLN A 142 0.22 4.81 0.26
C GLN A 142 -0.85 5.06 1.32
N ALA A 143 -1.87 4.21 1.37
CA ALA A 143 -2.95 4.32 2.33
C ALA A 143 -2.46 3.98 3.75
N HIS A 144 -1.62 2.94 3.93
CA HIS A 144 -1.02 2.63 5.24
C HIS A 144 -0.26 3.84 5.81
N ALA A 145 0.55 4.52 4.98
CA ALA A 145 1.25 5.72 5.41
C ALA A 145 0.27 6.84 5.83
N GLN A 146 -0.81 7.06 5.09
CA GLN A 146 -1.82 8.06 5.40
C GLN A 146 -2.56 7.73 6.71
N ILE A 147 -2.93 6.46 6.95
CA ILE A 147 -3.54 6.03 8.21
C ILE A 147 -2.63 6.36 9.40
N ILE A 148 -1.36 5.98 9.32
CA ILE A 148 -0.40 6.24 10.42
C ILE A 148 -0.18 7.74 10.62
N ILE A 149 -0.04 8.53 9.56
CA ILE A 149 0.10 9.99 9.64
C ILE A 149 -1.16 10.62 10.27
N ASN A 150 -2.35 10.18 9.86
CA ASN A 150 -3.61 10.65 10.41
C ASN A 150 -3.69 10.43 11.94
N MET A 151 -3.25 9.25 12.41
CA MET A 151 -3.28 8.93 13.84
C MET A 151 -2.17 9.63 14.62
N VAL A 152 -0.93 9.61 14.10
CA VAL A 152 0.27 10.04 14.85
C VAL A 152 0.50 11.55 14.76
N ASP A 153 0.38 12.12 13.55
CA ASP A 153 0.70 13.52 13.32
C ASP A 153 -0.53 14.44 13.45
N PHE A 154 -1.72 13.94 13.06
CA PHE A 154 -2.96 14.72 13.14
C PHE A 154 -3.86 14.34 14.33
N GLY A 155 -3.54 13.28 15.08
CA GLY A 155 -4.26 12.90 16.29
C GLY A 155 -5.67 12.35 16.06
N LEU A 156 -5.99 11.91 14.85
CA LEU A 156 -7.29 11.30 14.55
C LEU A 156 -7.44 9.96 15.29
N ASN A 157 -8.65 9.63 15.70
CA ASN A 157 -8.94 8.33 16.28
C ASN A 157 -8.93 7.23 15.20
N LEU A 158 -9.08 5.96 15.64
CA LEU A 158 -8.96 4.79 14.78
C LEU A 158 -9.95 4.80 13.60
N GLN A 159 -11.21 5.20 13.83
CA GLN A 159 -12.24 5.28 12.81
C GLN A 159 -12.04 6.51 11.91
N GLU A 160 -11.80 7.68 12.50
CA GLU A 160 -11.54 8.92 11.75
C GLU A 160 -10.36 8.80 10.80
N ALA A 161 -9.27 8.13 11.24
CA ALA A 161 -8.10 7.90 10.39
C ALA A 161 -8.44 7.06 9.14
N GLY A 162 -9.37 6.12 9.29
CA GLY A 162 -9.90 5.31 8.19
C GLY A 162 -10.81 6.08 7.25
N ASP A 163 -11.72 6.90 7.80
CA ASP A 163 -12.73 7.63 7.03
C ASP A 163 -12.18 8.92 6.37
N ALA A 164 -11.05 9.44 6.83
CA ALA A 164 -10.42 10.62 6.26
C ALA A 164 -10.18 10.47 4.75
N PRO A 165 -10.36 11.55 3.96
CA PRO A 165 -10.09 11.54 2.53
C PRO A 165 -8.67 11.12 2.22
N ARG A 166 -8.49 10.29 1.19
CA ARG A 166 -7.19 9.76 0.75
C ARG A 166 -6.74 10.31 -0.57
N ILE A 167 -5.45 10.27 -0.76
CA ILE A 167 -4.81 10.47 -2.06
C ILE A 167 -4.23 9.15 -2.57
N VAL A 168 -4.20 9.00 -3.89
CA VAL A 168 -3.49 7.90 -4.55
C VAL A 168 -2.68 8.46 -5.71
N HIS A 169 -1.39 8.21 -5.68
CA HIS A 169 -0.50 8.49 -6.81
C HIS A 169 -0.43 7.27 -7.71
N SER A 170 -0.77 7.45 -8.97
CA SER A 170 -0.66 6.45 -10.04
C SER A 170 0.44 6.85 -11.01
N GLY A 171 0.99 5.87 -11.68
CA GLY A 171 2.07 6.12 -12.60
C GLY A 171 3.46 6.12 -11.92
N SER A 172 3.70 5.51 -10.75
CA SER A 172 5.02 5.35 -10.09
C SER A 172 5.80 4.15 -10.64
N SER A 173 7.14 4.13 -10.60
CA SER A 173 7.98 3.03 -11.09
C SER A 173 7.65 1.69 -10.46
N GLN A 174 7.69 0.62 -11.26
CA GLN A 174 7.36 -0.74 -10.86
C GLN A 174 8.59 -1.65 -10.97
N PRO A 175 8.68 -2.75 -10.22
CA PRO A 175 9.71 -3.76 -10.39
C PRO A 175 9.47 -4.66 -11.62
N THR A 176 8.78 -4.16 -12.63
CA THR A 176 8.40 -4.77 -13.91
C THR A 176 9.01 -4.02 -15.10
N ASP A 177 10.14 -3.33 -14.88
CA ASP A 177 10.84 -2.49 -15.87
C ASP A 177 10.09 -1.23 -16.30
N GLU A 178 8.93 -0.98 -15.76
CA GLU A 178 8.20 0.25 -16.01
C GLU A 178 8.79 1.42 -15.23
N ILE A 179 9.05 2.53 -15.93
CA ILE A 179 9.75 3.70 -15.39
C ILE A 179 8.91 4.98 -15.58
N MET A 180 8.63 5.77 -14.51
CA MET A 180 7.87 7.03 -14.56
C MET A 180 8.64 8.13 -15.32
N THR A 181 8.00 8.74 -16.32
CA THR A 181 8.63 9.80 -17.15
C THR A 181 7.93 11.14 -17.06
N ASP A 182 6.69 11.18 -16.53
CA ASP A 182 5.80 12.33 -16.66
C ASP A 182 5.23 12.85 -15.33
N GLY A 183 5.71 12.31 -14.19
CA GLY A 183 5.25 12.66 -12.85
C GLY A 183 3.99 11.93 -12.40
N GLY A 184 3.43 11.07 -13.25
CA GLY A 184 2.21 10.31 -12.94
C GLY A 184 0.98 11.19 -12.71
N THR A 185 0.02 10.64 -11.99
CA THR A 185 -1.26 11.30 -11.69
C THR A 185 -1.57 11.19 -10.20
N LEU A 186 -2.00 12.27 -9.59
CA LEU A 186 -2.47 12.31 -8.22
C LEU A 186 -4.01 12.31 -8.20
N SER A 187 -4.59 11.22 -7.74
CA SER A 187 -6.03 11.11 -7.54
C SER A 187 -6.39 11.60 -6.15
N LEU A 188 -7.33 12.54 -6.09
CA LEU A 188 -7.90 13.06 -4.86
C LEU A 188 -9.28 12.43 -4.63
N GLU A 189 -9.54 12.00 -3.40
CA GLU A 189 -10.87 11.62 -2.98
C GLU A 189 -11.72 12.86 -2.68
N SER A 190 -13.04 12.72 -2.72
CA SER A 190 -13.95 13.77 -2.28
C SER A 190 -13.69 14.11 -0.79
N GLY A 191 -13.61 15.40 -0.47
CA GLY A 191 -13.28 15.87 0.89
C GLY A 191 -12.08 16.82 0.94
N PHE A 192 -11.21 16.80 -0.08
CA PHE A 192 -10.20 17.84 -0.22
C PHE A 192 -10.81 19.13 -0.80
N GLY A 193 -10.46 20.26 -0.19
CA GLY A 193 -10.91 21.59 -0.67
C GLY A 193 -10.29 21.97 -2.01
N ARG A 194 -11.03 22.78 -2.80
CA ARG A 194 -10.56 23.27 -4.11
C ARG A 194 -9.24 24.04 -4.04
N GLU A 195 -8.95 24.69 -2.93
CA GLU A 195 -7.68 25.39 -2.70
C GLU A 195 -6.47 24.43 -2.64
N ILE A 196 -6.65 23.24 -2.06
CA ILE A 196 -5.62 22.20 -2.02
C ILE A 196 -5.36 21.68 -3.43
N GLU A 197 -6.43 21.42 -4.20
CA GLU A 197 -6.32 21.04 -5.62
C GLU A 197 -5.55 22.08 -6.43
N ALA A 198 -5.96 23.35 -6.33
CA ALA A 198 -5.32 24.46 -7.03
C ALA A 198 -3.84 24.58 -6.66
N LYS A 199 -3.49 24.43 -5.39
CA LYS A 199 -2.12 24.48 -4.89
C LYS A 199 -1.29 23.30 -5.45
N LEU A 200 -1.82 22.09 -5.40
CA LEU A 200 -1.14 20.90 -5.94
C LEU A 200 -0.93 21.02 -7.46
N SER A 201 -1.94 21.48 -8.19
CA SER A 201 -1.85 21.74 -9.64
C SER A 201 -0.82 22.82 -9.94
N SER A 202 -0.77 23.90 -9.16
CA SER A 202 0.17 25.02 -9.39
C SER A 202 1.65 24.62 -9.22
N ILE A 203 1.94 23.61 -8.40
CA ILE A 203 3.29 23.06 -8.25
C ILE A 203 3.60 21.93 -9.24
N GLY A 204 2.65 21.58 -10.11
CA GLY A 204 2.85 20.70 -11.26
C GLY A 204 2.31 19.28 -11.14
N HIS A 205 1.47 18.97 -10.13
CA HIS A 205 0.78 17.69 -10.08
C HIS A 205 -0.37 17.64 -11.11
N LYS A 206 -0.50 16.50 -11.78
CA LYS A 206 -1.67 16.19 -12.61
C LYS A 206 -2.75 15.62 -11.70
N ILE A 207 -3.80 16.38 -11.44
CA ILE A 207 -4.88 15.98 -10.54
C ILE A 207 -5.99 15.26 -11.30
N LYS A 208 -6.53 14.20 -10.71
CA LYS A 208 -7.76 13.52 -11.15
C LYS A 208 -8.69 13.26 -9.96
N TYR A 209 -9.98 13.27 -10.22
CA TYR A 209 -10.99 12.74 -9.33
C TYR A 209 -11.39 11.35 -9.80
N GLN A 210 -11.23 10.35 -8.95
CA GLN A 210 -11.59 8.97 -9.23
C GLN A 210 -12.40 8.40 -8.07
N LYS A 211 -13.21 7.38 -8.34
CA LYS A 211 -13.96 6.64 -7.31
C LYS A 211 -13.44 5.21 -7.24
N GLY A 212 -13.51 4.63 -6.04
CA GLY A 212 -13.27 3.19 -5.82
C GLY A 212 -11.80 2.75 -5.76
N ILE A 213 -10.82 3.66 -5.93
CA ILE A 213 -9.38 3.32 -5.93
C ILE A 213 -8.67 3.53 -4.59
N PHE A 214 -9.36 4.07 -3.58
CA PHE A 214 -8.75 4.52 -2.32
C PHE A 214 -8.63 3.41 -1.27
N GLY A 215 -8.86 2.16 -1.67
CA GLY A 215 -8.74 0.99 -0.82
C GLY A 215 -9.94 0.78 0.11
N GLY A 216 -9.75 -0.07 1.09
CA GLY A 216 -10.69 -0.37 2.16
C GLY A 216 -9.95 -0.71 3.43
N TYR A 217 -10.19 0.04 4.52
CA TYR A 217 -9.47 -0.05 5.78
C TYR A 217 -10.24 -0.84 6.83
N GLN A 218 -9.52 -1.73 7.53
CA GLN A 218 -9.98 -2.44 8.73
C GLN A 218 -8.86 -2.42 9.76
N ALA A 219 -9.20 -2.27 11.04
CA ALA A 219 -8.22 -2.29 12.11
C ALA A 219 -8.78 -2.80 13.43
N ILE A 220 -7.89 -3.36 14.26
CA ILE A 220 -8.07 -3.54 15.69
C ILE A 220 -6.89 -2.89 16.40
N MET A 221 -7.18 -2.05 17.40
CA MET A 221 -6.18 -1.39 18.26
C MET A 221 -6.41 -1.78 19.70
N LEU A 222 -5.34 -2.12 20.40
CA LEU A 222 -5.34 -2.33 21.85
C LEU A 222 -4.88 -1.04 22.55
N LYS A 223 -5.73 -0.50 23.41
CA LYS A 223 -5.40 0.66 24.21
C LYS A 223 -6.02 0.53 25.60
N ASP A 224 -5.22 0.69 26.63
CA ASP A 224 -5.63 0.65 28.06
C ASP A 224 -6.42 -0.65 28.40
N GLY A 225 -6.01 -1.79 27.82
CA GLY A 225 -6.64 -3.09 28.02
C GLY A 225 -7.96 -3.31 27.27
N VAL A 226 -8.35 -2.37 26.40
CA VAL A 226 -9.58 -2.42 25.62
C VAL A 226 -9.26 -2.51 24.13
N TYR A 227 -9.97 -3.38 23.42
CA TYR A 227 -9.92 -3.47 21.97
C TYR A 227 -10.88 -2.48 21.31
N TYR A 228 -10.36 -1.71 20.38
CA TYR A 228 -11.11 -0.80 19.51
C TYR A 228 -11.08 -1.36 18.10
N GLY A 229 -12.25 -1.65 17.53
CA GLY A 229 -12.39 -2.06 16.14
C GLY A 229 -12.79 -0.89 15.25
N ALA A 230 -12.25 -0.83 14.03
CA ALA A 230 -12.67 0.11 13.00
C ALA A 230 -12.89 -0.58 11.67
N SER A 231 -13.96 -0.18 10.99
CA SER A 231 -14.29 -0.57 9.63
C SER A 231 -14.78 0.68 8.88
N GLU A 232 -14.09 1.02 7.80
CA GLU A 232 -14.39 2.25 7.07
C GLU A 232 -15.59 2.10 6.11
N THR A 233 -16.11 3.21 5.63
CA THR A 233 -17.36 3.30 4.86
C THR A 233 -17.21 3.00 3.36
N ARG A 234 -15.97 2.87 2.80
CA ARG A 234 -15.74 2.66 1.36
C ARG A 234 -16.02 1.25 0.87
N LYS A 235 -16.09 0.29 1.78
CA LYS A 235 -16.29 -1.13 1.50
C LYS A 235 -17.27 -1.77 2.49
N ASP A 236 -17.83 -2.93 2.12
CA ASP A 236 -18.65 -3.75 3.00
C ASP A 236 -17.76 -4.47 4.02
N GLY A 237 -17.43 -3.77 5.09
CA GLY A 237 -16.69 -4.29 6.20
C GLY A 237 -17.50 -4.18 7.49
N GLN A 238 -17.09 -4.94 8.51
CA GLN A 238 -17.69 -4.89 9.83
C GLN A 238 -16.63 -5.09 10.91
N ALA A 239 -16.69 -4.29 11.97
CA ALA A 239 -16.03 -4.56 13.23
C ALA A 239 -17.05 -5.20 14.18
N ALA A 240 -16.68 -6.31 14.80
CA ALA A 240 -17.52 -7.04 15.77
C ALA A 240 -16.67 -7.48 16.96
N GLY A 241 -17.27 -7.49 18.15
CA GLY A 241 -16.67 -7.99 19.38
C GLY A 241 -17.72 -8.68 20.26
N TYR A 242 -17.25 -9.54 21.16
CA TYR A 242 -18.10 -10.25 22.13
C TYR A 242 -17.35 -10.46 23.45
#